data_b4d65aab5fadce7ecf3514d419467968
#
_entry.id   b4d65aab5fadce7ecf3514d419467968
#
_cell.length_a   1.000
_cell.length_b   1.000
_cell.length_c   1.000
_cell.angle_alpha   90.00
_cell.angle_beta   90.00
_cell.angle_gamma   90.00
#
_symmetry.space_group_name_H-M   'P 1'
#
loop_
_entity.id
_entity.type
_entity.pdbx_description
1 polymer ?
#
loop_
_entity_poly.entity_id
_entity_poly.type
_entity_poly.pdbx_seq_one_letter_code
_entity_poly.pdbx_strand_id
1 'polypeptide(L)'
;SAKTGGMAASNLILADLEGGCHLYLSLAGKAVEDKIPDMFGLFSEMLLEPCRDKDVLLTRVHEMLAEEKPRLEQMLLASGHAAVMQRVSARFTRDGALSEKITGISYLGAVRSLLQDFDAKKEQILDDLETLRGMLLHSAGAVVDCTAGKNGIDAVFSGGMKLLSSLPAGTGGSGLQNTALLPSCPAEVFATPSQVNYVGKGCNLYALGWKFSGAAQVILRYLRMGYLWDSVRVKGGAYGVSCRLGRSTGNFVCTSYRDPNVSGTISAYD
;
A
#
# COMPACT_ATOMS: atom_id res chain seq x y z
N SER A 1 14.72 18.08 10.03
CA SER A 1 15.20 17.14 10.99
C SER A 1 16.72 17.21 11.23
N ALA A 2 17.18 18.25 11.93
CA ALA A 2 18.59 18.36 12.30
C ALA A 2 19.04 17.29 13.35
N LYS A 3 18.08 16.57 13.95
CA LYS A 3 18.35 15.61 15.04
C LYS A 3 18.35 14.14 14.61
N THR A 4 17.76 13.82 13.45
CA THR A 4 17.63 12.44 12.98
C THR A 4 17.98 12.32 11.50
N GLY A 5 18.30 11.10 11.03
CA GLY A 5 18.59 10.81 9.62
C GLY A 5 17.34 10.70 8.73
N GLY A 6 16.17 11.03 9.25
CA GLY A 6 14.88 10.98 8.58
C GLY A 6 13.88 10.16 9.38
N MET A 7 12.60 10.56 9.27
CA MET A 7 11.45 9.87 9.85
C MET A 7 10.36 9.75 8.79
N ALA A 8 9.61 8.66 8.80
CA ALA A 8 8.52 8.43 7.87
C ALA A 8 7.37 7.70 8.58
N ALA A 9 6.15 8.03 8.18
CA ALA A 9 4.95 7.29 8.53
C ALA A 9 4.39 6.63 7.26
N SER A 10 3.97 5.39 7.35
CA SER A 10 3.41 4.65 6.22
C SER A 10 2.44 3.57 6.68
N ASN A 11 1.60 3.12 5.77
CA ASN A 11 0.79 1.93 5.98
C ASN A 11 1.61 0.69 5.58
N LEU A 12 1.61 -0.33 6.43
CA LEU A 12 2.22 -1.63 6.17
C LEU A 12 1.14 -2.71 6.15
N ILE A 13 0.97 -3.33 4.99
CA ILE A 13 0.04 -4.45 4.80
C ILE A 13 0.84 -5.74 4.76
N LEU A 14 0.54 -6.66 5.65
CA LEU A 14 1.16 -7.98 5.71
C LEU A 14 0.09 -9.05 5.48
N ALA A 15 0.31 -9.90 4.49
CA ALA A 15 -0.47 -11.11 4.27
C ALA A 15 0.25 -12.30 4.90
N ASP A 16 -0.46 -13.12 5.66
CA ASP A 16 0.04 -14.41 6.13
C ASP A 16 -0.19 -15.52 5.10
N LEU A 17 0.33 -16.72 5.36
CA LEU A 17 0.18 -17.87 4.48
C LEU A 17 -1.21 -18.54 4.57
N GLU A 18 -2.01 -18.16 5.54
CA GLU A 18 -3.36 -18.67 5.79
C GLU A 18 -4.43 -17.76 5.15
N GLY A 19 -4.01 -16.70 4.47
CA GLY A 19 -4.88 -15.73 3.80
C GLY A 19 -5.41 -14.64 4.75
N GLY A 20 -4.86 -14.52 5.94
CA GLY A 20 -5.06 -13.39 6.84
C GLY A 20 -4.35 -12.14 6.32
N CYS A 21 -4.83 -10.98 6.76
CA CYS A 21 -4.28 -9.70 6.36
C CYS A 21 -4.21 -8.78 7.57
N HIS A 22 -3.04 -8.19 7.79
CA HIS A 22 -2.77 -7.26 8.89
C HIS A 22 -2.37 -5.91 8.32
N LEU A 23 -3.00 -4.86 8.82
CA LEU A 23 -2.66 -3.47 8.50
C LEU A 23 -2.04 -2.82 9.75
N TYR A 24 -0.87 -2.25 9.58
CA TYR A 24 -0.17 -1.49 10.61
C TYR A 24 0.06 -0.05 10.15
N LEU A 25 -0.06 0.88 11.08
CA LEU A 25 0.57 2.18 10.95
C LEU A 25 2.05 2.01 11.34
N SER A 26 2.94 2.19 10.39
CA SER A 26 4.37 2.05 10.59
C SER A 26 5.02 3.43 10.76
N LEU A 27 5.73 3.63 11.85
CA LEU A 27 6.64 4.75 12.02
C LEU A 27 8.07 4.22 11.90
N ALA A 28 8.81 4.74 10.95
CA ALA A 28 10.21 4.38 10.74
C ALA A 28 11.11 5.60 10.96
N GLY A 29 12.27 5.39 11.54
CA GLY A 29 13.26 6.43 11.73
C GLY A 29 14.66 5.86 11.81
N LYS A 30 15.65 6.69 11.55
CA LYS A 30 17.06 6.37 11.70
C LYS A 30 17.78 7.53 12.37
N ALA A 31 18.71 7.19 13.26
CA ALA A 31 19.51 8.16 13.99
C ALA A 31 20.90 7.61 14.22
N VAL A 32 21.87 8.49 14.43
CA VAL A 32 23.17 8.12 15.00
C VAL A 32 23.02 7.82 16.50
N GLU A 33 23.96 7.07 17.08
CA GLU A 33 23.82 6.51 18.44
C GLU A 33 23.44 7.54 19.51
N ASP A 34 24.10 8.71 19.52
CA ASP A 34 23.81 9.80 20.45
C ASP A 34 22.46 10.49 20.26
N LYS A 35 21.77 10.24 19.14
CA LYS A 35 20.47 10.81 18.78
C LYS A 35 19.31 9.83 18.86
N ILE A 36 19.55 8.59 19.28
CA ILE A 36 18.51 7.59 19.49
C ILE A 36 17.43 8.08 20.48
N PRO A 37 17.77 8.65 21.67
CA PRO A 37 16.77 9.17 22.57
C PRO A 37 15.93 10.31 21.98
N ASP A 38 16.55 11.22 21.22
CA ASP A 38 15.84 12.31 20.54
C ASP A 38 14.83 11.77 19.52
N MET A 39 15.19 10.71 18.78
CA MET A 39 14.31 10.06 17.81
C MET A 39 13.07 9.46 18.49
N PHE A 40 13.24 8.72 19.59
CA PHE A 40 12.11 8.18 20.34
C PHE A 40 11.28 9.26 21.03
N GLY A 41 11.89 10.36 21.45
CA GLY A 41 11.18 11.57 21.92
C GLY A 41 10.23 12.11 20.86
N LEU A 42 10.71 12.25 19.61
CA LEU A 42 9.89 12.68 18.48
C LEU A 42 8.77 11.69 18.16
N PHE A 43 9.01 10.38 18.22
CA PHE A 43 7.94 9.39 18.05
C PHE A 43 6.87 9.52 19.12
N SER A 44 7.26 9.71 20.38
CA SER A 44 6.30 9.92 21.47
C SER A 44 5.46 11.19 21.27
N GLU A 45 6.10 12.29 20.89
CA GLU A 45 5.43 13.56 20.59
C GLU A 45 4.41 13.40 19.45
N MET A 46 4.83 12.78 18.33
CA MET A 46 3.96 12.55 17.17
C MET A 46 2.74 11.68 17.51
N LEU A 47 2.90 10.67 18.35
CA LEU A 47 1.82 9.72 18.67
C LEU A 47 0.91 10.22 19.79
N LEU A 48 1.48 10.86 20.83
CA LEU A 48 0.77 11.15 22.08
C LEU A 48 0.31 12.61 22.19
N GLU A 49 0.88 13.51 21.41
CA GLU A 49 0.56 14.94 21.43
C GLU A 49 -0.09 15.40 20.12
N PRO A 50 -1.36 15.01 19.87
CA PRO A 50 -2.05 15.39 18.64
C PRO A 50 -2.32 16.90 18.63
N CYS A 51 -2.42 17.46 17.43
CA CYS A 51 -2.93 18.82 17.24
C CYS A 51 -4.37 18.88 17.80
N ARG A 52 -4.62 19.76 18.77
CA ARG A 52 -5.93 19.94 19.39
C ARG A 52 -6.77 21.02 18.75
N ASP A 53 -6.14 21.89 17.98
CA ASP A 53 -6.83 22.95 17.23
C ASP A 53 -7.49 22.36 16.00
N LYS A 54 -8.82 22.28 16.02
CA LYS A 54 -9.63 21.67 14.97
C LYS A 54 -9.50 22.40 13.65
N ASP A 55 -9.39 23.72 13.65
CA ASP A 55 -9.31 24.51 12.43
C ASP A 55 -7.93 24.34 11.77
N VAL A 56 -6.88 24.30 12.56
CA VAL A 56 -5.51 23.99 12.08
C VAL A 56 -5.47 22.57 11.50
N LEU A 57 -6.06 21.59 12.20
CA LEU A 57 -6.10 20.21 11.74
C LEU A 57 -6.87 20.07 10.41
N LEU A 58 -8.06 20.66 10.31
CA LEU A 58 -8.87 20.63 9.09
C LEU A 58 -8.17 21.32 7.93
N THR A 59 -7.56 22.47 8.16
CA THR A 59 -6.78 23.17 7.13
C THR A 59 -5.67 22.25 6.61
N ARG A 60 -4.93 21.60 7.50
CA ARG A 60 -3.85 20.70 7.11
C ARG A 60 -4.35 19.46 6.37
N VAL A 61 -5.45 18.87 6.80
CA VAL A 61 -6.07 17.72 6.10
C VAL A 61 -6.50 18.13 4.69
N HIS A 62 -7.13 19.30 4.53
CA HIS A 62 -7.51 19.80 3.21
C HIS A 62 -6.32 19.99 2.28
N GLU A 63 -5.25 20.64 2.78
CA GLU A 63 -4.00 20.82 2.02
C GLU A 63 -3.42 19.47 1.58
N MET A 64 -3.31 18.51 2.50
CA MET A 64 -2.81 17.15 2.18
C MET A 64 -3.63 16.46 1.11
N LEU A 65 -4.96 16.53 1.18
CA LEU A 65 -5.85 15.94 0.17
C LEU A 65 -5.70 16.65 -1.19
N ALA A 66 -5.55 17.99 -1.18
CA ALA A 66 -5.34 18.78 -2.38
C ALA A 66 -3.99 18.52 -3.07
N GLU A 67 -2.95 18.20 -2.32
CA GLU A 67 -1.65 17.77 -2.82
C GLU A 67 -1.68 16.30 -3.31
N GLU A 68 -2.41 15.45 -2.60
CA GLU A 68 -2.48 14.01 -2.87
C GLU A 68 -3.22 13.69 -4.18
N LYS A 69 -4.33 14.39 -4.48
CA LYS A 69 -5.11 14.18 -5.70
C LYS A 69 -4.26 14.25 -6.98
N PRO A 70 -3.56 15.36 -7.30
CA PRO A 70 -2.75 15.45 -8.50
C PRO A 70 -1.58 14.46 -8.50
N ARG A 71 -1.01 14.14 -7.34
CA ARG A 71 0.02 13.13 -7.21
C ARG A 71 -0.46 11.75 -7.65
N LEU A 72 -1.66 11.34 -7.21
CA LEU A 72 -2.28 10.07 -7.60
C LEU A 72 -2.64 10.06 -9.09
N GLU A 73 -3.19 11.14 -9.62
CA GLU A 73 -3.52 11.28 -11.05
C GLU A 73 -2.28 11.15 -11.93
N GLN A 74 -1.17 11.81 -11.56
CA GLN A 74 0.10 11.69 -12.26
C GLN A 74 0.68 10.26 -12.17
N MET A 75 0.57 9.62 -10.99
CA MET A 75 1.03 8.25 -10.81
C MET A 75 0.28 7.28 -11.73
N LEU A 76 -1.03 7.43 -11.90
CA LEU A 76 -1.82 6.63 -12.84
C LEU A 76 -1.35 6.80 -14.29
N LEU A 77 -1.03 8.03 -14.69
CA LEU A 77 -0.52 8.31 -16.05
C LEU A 77 0.89 7.75 -16.27
N ALA A 78 1.76 7.87 -15.28
CA ALA A 78 3.15 7.41 -15.39
C ALA A 78 3.31 5.90 -15.20
N SER A 79 2.50 5.29 -14.33
CA SER A 79 2.66 3.92 -13.86
C SER A 79 1.34 3.14 -13.82
N GLY A 80 0.44 3.37 -14.80
CA GLY A 80 -0.87 2.72 -14.84
C GLY A 80 -0.82 1.19 -14.78
N HIS A 81 0.25 0.56 -15.28
CA HIS A 81 0.45 -0.88 -15.14
C HIS A 81 0.51 -1.36 -13.68
N ALA A 82 1.04 -0.55 -12.76
CA ALA A 82 1.05 -0.86 -11.34
C ALA A 82 -0.38 -0.75 -10.76
N ALA A 83 -1.12 0.28 -11.12
CA ALA A 83 -2.52 0.44 -10.71
C ALA A 83 -3.40 -0.71 -11.24
N VAL A 84 -3.21 -1.11 -12.49
CA VAL A 84 -3.91 -2.27 -13.08
C VAL A 84 -3.56 -3.55 -12.33
N MET A 85 -2.29 -3.81 -12.05
CA MET A 85 -1.87 -4.98 -11.28
C MET A 85 -2.51 -5.02 -9.88
N GLN A 86 -2.53 -3.89 -9.18
CA GLN A 86 -3.16 -3.75 -7.88
C GLN A 86 -4.67 -3.98 -7.95
N ARG A 87 -5.34 -3.39 -8.95
CA ARG A 87 -6.78 -3.54 -9.18
C ARG A 87 -7.19 -4.98 -9.49
N VAL A 88 -6.41 -5.70 -10.29
CA VAL A 88 -6.60 -7.13 -10.57
C VAL A 88 -6.40 -7.96 -9.29
N SER A 89 -5.33 -7.72 -8.53
CA SER A 89 -5.04 -8.44 -7.29
C SER A 89 -6.13 -8.24 -6.22
N ALA A 90 -6.76 -7.08 -6.18
CA ALA A 90 -7.83 -6.73 -5.24
C ALA A 90 -9.10 -7.59 -5.39
N ARG A 91 -9.21 -8.34 -6.48
CA ARG A 91 -10.32 -9.27 -6.73
C ARG A 91 -10.06 -10.67 -6.17
N PHE A 92 -8.82 -10.96 -5.81
CA PHE A 92 -8.41 -12.31 -5.43
C PHE A 92 -8.01 -12.44 -3.97
N THR A 93 -7.47 -11.37 -3.37
CA THR A 93 -6.92 -11.45 -2.02
C THR A 93 -7.23 -10.20 -1.18
N ARG A 94 -7.30 -10.41 0.14
CA ARG A 94 -7.64 -9.34 1.08
C ARG A 94 -6.58 -8.25 1.15
N ASP A 95 -5.31 -8.61 1.14
CA ASP A 95 -4.19 -7.67 1.08
C ASP A 95 -4.24 -6.84 -0.21
N GLY A 96 -4.56 -7.46 -1.35
CA GLY A 96 -4.80 -6.76 -2.61
C GLY A 96 -5.97 -5.78 -2.52
N ALA A 97 -7.11 -6.21 -1.95
CA ALA A 97 -8.29 -5.36 -1.77
C ALA A 97 -8.02 -4.18 -0.83
N LEU A 98 -7.29 -4.42 0.26
CA LEU A 98 -6.91 -3.38 1.20
C LEU A 98 -5.93 -2.38 0.56
N SER A 99 -4.90 -2.89 -0.11
CA SER A 99 -3.94 -2.07 -0.85
C SER A 99 -4.64 -1.16 -1.86
N GLU A 100 -5.61 -1.69 -2.62
CA GLU A 100 -6.40 -0.93 -3.59
C GLU A 100 -7.22 0.19 -2.93
N LYS A 101 -7.78 -0.04 -1.74
CA LYS A 101 -8.54 0.95 -0.98
C LYS A 101 -7.69 2.08 -0.40
N ILE A 102 -6.42 1.82 -0.08
CA ILE A 102 -5.57 2.81 0.60
C ILE A 102 -4.51 3.46 -0.30
N THR A 103 -4.25 2.92 -1.49
CA THR A 103 -3.26 3.47 -2.43
C THR A 103 -3.66 3.36 -3.91
N GLY A 104 -4.76 2.68 -4.23
CA GLY A 104 -5.17 2.40 -5.61
C GLY A 104 -6.17 3.40 -6.18
N ILE A 105 -6.91 2.95 -7.21
CA ILE A 105 -7.92 3.76 -7.90
C ILE A 105 -9.10 4.09 -6.98
N SER A 106 -9.49 3.16 -6.09
CA SER A 106 -10.52 3.42 -5.08
C SER A 106 -10.11 4.51 -4.11
N TYR A 107 -8.83 4.56 -3.73
CA TYR A 107 -8.29 5.64 -2.90
C TYR A 107 -8.38 6.99 -3.60
N LEU A 108 -8.01 7.09 -4.87
CA LEU A 108 -8.19 8.33 -5.64
C LEU A 108 -9.67 8.76 -5.67
N GLY A 109 -10.59 7.81 -5.83
CA GLY A 109 -12.03 8.08 -5.76
C GLY A 109 -12.44 8.67 -4.41
N ALA A 110 -11.95 8.11 -3.31
CA ALA A 110 -12.19 8.61 -1.95
C ALA A 110 -11.62 10.03 -1.75
N VAL A 111 -10.37 10.27 -2.17
CA VAL A 111 -9.73 11.60 -2.09
C VAL A 111 -10.54 12.65 -2.87
N ARG A 112 -11.00 12.32 -4.07
CA ARG A 112 -11.84 13.22 -4.88
C ARG A 112 -13.16 13.54 -4.19
N SER A 113 -13.85 12.52 -3.64
CA SER A 113 -15.11 12.70 -2.91
C SER A 113 -14.94 13.54 -1.64
N LEU A 114 -13.86 13.31 -0.88
CA LEU A 114 -13.56 14.09 0.32
C LEU A 114 -13.28 15.56 -0.02
N LEU A 115 -12.52 15.84 -1.08
CA LEU A 115 -12.26 17.21 -1.52
C LEU A 115 -13.52 17.92 -2.02
N GLN A 116 -14.36 17.22 -2.78
CA GLN A 116 -15.60 17.80 -3.33
C GLN A 116 -16.57 18.24 -2.23
N ASP A 117 -16.71 17.43 -1.19
CA ASP A 117 -17.68 17.64 -0.11
C ASP A 117 -17.00 18.07 1.20
N PHE A 118 -15.78 18.61 1.16
CA PHE A 118 -14.94 18.79 2.33
C PHE A 118 -15.64 19.61 3.42
N ASP A 119 -16.22 20.75 3.07
CA ASP A 119 -16.88 21.64 4.03
C ASP A 119 -18.08 20.97 4.69
N ALA A 120 -18.85 20.17 3.96
CA ALA A 120 -19.98 19.42 4.50
C ALA A 120 -19.57 18.26 5.39
N LYS A 121 -18.34 17.74 5.23
CA LYS A 121 -17.83 16.56 5.95
C LYS A 121 -16.84 16.88 7.08
N LYS A 122 -16.60 18.15 7.39
CA LYS A 122 -15.59 18.57 8.38
C LYS A 122 -15.71 17.84 9.72
N GLU A 123 -16.92 17.81 10.31
CA GLU A 123 -17.13 17.15 11.60
C GLU A 123 -16.92 15.63 11.50
N GLN A 124 -17.40 14.99 10.42
CA GLN A 124 -17.19 13.57 10.19
C GLN A 124 -15.70 13.24 10.02
N ILE A 125 -14.94 14.07 9.33
CA ILE A 125 -13.48 13.88 9.18
C ILE A 125 -12.77 13.92 10.54
N LEU A 126 -13.16 14.85 11.41
CA LEU A 126 -12.60 14.94 12.76
C LEU A 126 -12.93 13.70 13.60
N ASP A 127 -14.18 13.25 13.56
CA ASP A 127 -14.63 12.06 14.28
C ASP A 127 -13.95 10.79 13.78
N ASP A 128 -13.79 10.66 12.46
CA ASP A 128 -13.09 9.54 11.84
C ASP A 128 -11.60 9.53 12.22
N LEU A 129 -10.93 10.69 12.25
CA LEU A 129 -9.52 10.79 12.67
C LEU A 129 -9.34 10.40 14.14
N GLU A 130 -10.23 10.85 15.04
CA GLU A 130 -10.15 10.49 16.45
C GLU A 130 -10.46 9.00 16.67
N THR A 131 -11.43 8.46 15.92
CA THR A 131 -11.73 7.03 15.92
C THR A 131 -10.54 6.20 15.48
N LEU A 132 -9.93 6.54 14.34
CA LEU A 132 -8.73 5.87 13.82
C LEU A 132 -7.58 5.96 14.82
N ARG A 133 -7.39 7.13 15.43
CA ARG A 133 -6.38 7.33 16.46
C ARG A 133 -6.60 6.37 17.64
N GLY A 134 -7.80 6.29 18.16
CA GLY A 134 -8.16 5.37 19.25
C GLY A 134 -7.96 3.90 18.89
N MET A 135 -8.22 3.52 17.64
CA MET A 135 -8.03 2.16 17.15
C MET A 135 -6.56 1.78 16.92
N LEU A 136 -5.70 2.75 16.61
CA LEU A 136 -4.30 2.49 16.22
C LEU A 136 -3.32 2.68 17.38
N LEU A 137 -3.56 3.65 18.27
CA LEU A 137 -2.59 4.06 19.30
C LEU A 137 -2.82 3.33 20.62
N HIS A 138 -2.44 2.06 20.67
CA HIS A 138 -2.44 1.26 21.90
C HIS A 138 -1.26 0.28 21.92
N SER A 139 -0.85 -0.16 23.11
CA SER A 139 0.28 -1.07 23.28
C SER A 139 0.01 -2.52 22.86
N ALA A 140 -1.25 -2.96 22.90
CA ALA A 140 -1.63 -4.31 22.50
C ALA A 140 -1.46 -4.50 20.97
N GLY A 141 -0.62 -5.44 20.57
CA GLY A 141 -0.31 -5.68 19.14
C GLY A 141 0.69 -4.71 18.53
N ALA A 142 1.22 -3.76 19.29
CA ALA A 142 2.33 -2.92 18.82
C ALA A 142 3.63 -3.72 18.72
N VAL A 143 4.37 -3.50 17.64
CA VAL A 143 5.65 -4.18 17.37
C VAL A 143 6.74 -3.13 17.21
N VAL A 144 7.88 -3.34 17.85
CA VAL A 144 9.08 -2.53 17.65
C VAL A 144 10.13 -3.42 17.01
N ASP A 145 10.50 -3.10 15.78
CA ASP A 145 11.61 -3.74 15.06
C ASP A 145 12.80 -2.79 15.00
N CYS A 146 13.96 -3.27 15.39
CA CYS A 146 15.15 -2.45 15.57
C CYS A 146 16.39 -3.11 14.99
N THR A 147 17.15 -2.34 14.23
CA THR A 147 18.48 -2.71 13.78
C THR A 147 19.49 -1.66 14.26
N ALA A 148 20.47 -2.06 15.04
CA ALA A 148 21.50 -1.17 15.57
C ALA A 148 22.86 -1.87 15.70
N GLY A 149 23.92 -1.09 15.74
CA GLY A 149 25.25 -1.59 16.15
C GLY A 149 25.28 -1.98 17.63
N LYS A 150 26.34 -2.70 18.03
CA LYS A 150 26.50 -3.20 19.40
C LYS A 150 26.36 -2.13 20.48
N ASN A 151 26.83 -0.92 20.21
CA ASN A 151 26.77 0.19 21.18
C ASN A 151 25.40 0.87 21.24
N GLY A 152 24.61 0.81 20.15
CA GLY A 152 23.30 1.47 20.07
C GLY A 152 22.12 0.59 20.47
N ILE A 153 22.30 -0.73 20.56
CA ILE A 153 21.20 -1.68 20.73
C ILE A 153 20.44 -1.47 22.04
N ASP A 154 21.15 -1.20 23.14
CA ASP A 154 20.52 -0.99 24.46
C ASP A 154 19.71 0.31 24.48
N ALA A 155 20.21 1.37 23.83
CA ALA A 155 19.49 2.64 23.71
C ALA A 155 18.22 2.49 22.88
N VAL A 156 18.27 1.74 21.78
CA VAL A 156 17.11 1.45 20.93
C VAL A 156 16.09 0.60 21.68
N PHE A 157 16.53 -0.46 22.36
CA PHE A 157 15.63 -1.31 23.15
C PHE A 157 14.94 -0.51 24.28
N SER A 158 15.69 0.26 25.05
CA SER A 158 15.15 1.09 26.12
C SER A 158 14.19 2.15 25.60
N GLY A 159 14.52 2.82 24.49
CA GLY A 159 13.65 3.79 23.84
C GLY A 159 12.33 3.17 23.34
N GLY A 160 12.43 2.02 22.69
CA GLY A 160 11.28 1.26 22.21
C GLY A 160 10.36 0.80 23.34
N MET A 161 10.93 0.24 24.41
CA MET A 161 10.16 -0.19 25.60
C MET A 161 9.49 1.00 26.30
N LYS A 162 10.17 2.12 26.42
CA LYS A 162 9.59 3.34 26.99
C LYS A 162 8.43 3.84 26.14
N LEU A 163 8.58 3.86 24.81
CA LEU A 163 7.49 4.24 23.91
C LEU A 163 6.29 3.31 24.05
N LEU A 164 6.50 1.99 24.00
CA LEU A 164 5.42 1.01 24.17
C LEU A 164 4.68 1.17 25.52
N SER A 165 5.41 1.41 26.60
CA SER A 165 4.80 1.59 27.92
C SER A 165 4.04 2.92 28.07
N SER A 166 4.30 3.90 27.22
CA SER A 166 3.58 5.18 27.19
C SER A 166 2.29 5.15 26.37
N LEU A 167 2.10 4.13 25.53
CA LEU A 167 0.87 3.94 24.79
C LEU A 167 -0.26 3.47 25.69
N PRO A 168 -1.51 3.90 25.47
CA PRO A 168 -2.68 3.39 26.20
C PRO A 168 -2.76 1.86 26.13
N ALA A 169 -3.23 1.23 27.18
CA ALA A 169 -3.62 -0.17 27.13
C ALA A 169 -4.82 -0.31 26.18
N GLY A 170 -4.79 -1.31 25.31
CA GLY A 170 -5.88 -1.60 24.38
C GLY A 170 -6.11 -3.10 24.26
N THR A 171 -7.24 -3.46 23.70
CA THR A 171 -7.48 -4.84 23.25
C THR A 171 -6.88 -4.96 21.87
N GLY A 172 -5.86 -5.78 21.69
CA GLY A 172 -5.22 -6.00 20.38
C GLY A 172 -6.28 -6.21 19.30
N GLY A 173 -6.14 -5.49 18.19
CA GLY A 173 -7.08 -5.59 17.08
C GLY A 173 -7.11 -7.02 16.55
N SER A 174 -8.29 -7.61 16.42
CA SER A 174 -8.46 -8.76 15.55
C SER A 174 -8.09 -8.30 14.13
N GLY A 175 -7.16 -8.99 13.48
CA GLY A 175 -6.77 -8.65 12.11
C GLY A 175 -7.98 -8.38 11.21
N LEU A 176 -7.78 -7.64 10.14
CA LEU A 176 -8.82 -7.24 9.18
C LEU A 176 -9.44 -8.47 8.47
N GLN A 177 -10.10 -9.32 9.26
CA GLN A 177 -10.73 -10.55 8.76
C GLN A 177 -11.86 -10.29 7.76
N ASN A 178 -12.42 -9.08 7.75
CA ASN A 178 -13.61 -8.71 6.98
C ASN A 178 -13.35 -7.75 5.81
N THR A 179 -12.12 -7.62 5.32
CA THR A 179 -11.90 -6.83 4.10
C THR A 179 -12.55 -7.52 2.91
N ALA A 180 -13.65 -6.93 2.42
CA ALA A 180 -14.32 -7.43 1.23
C ALA A 180 -13.44 -7.27 -0.01
N LEU A 181 -13.35 -8.33 -0.81
CA LEU A 181 -12.71 -8.28 -2.12
C LEU A 181 -13.48 -7.35 -3.05
N LEU A 182 -12.83 -6.84 -4.09
CA LEU A 182 -13.55 -6.19 -5.17
C LEU A 182 -14.45 -7.21 -5.88
N PRO A 183 -15.66 -6.79 -6.31
CA PRO A 183 -16.54 -7.68 -7.04
C PRO A 183 -15.86 -8.27 -8.27
N SER A 184 -16.14 -9.53 -8.55
CA SER A 184 -15.72 -10.15 -9.80
C SER A 184 -16.41 -9.45 -10.97
N CYS A 185 -15.67 -9.11 -12.01
CA CYS A 185 -16.20 -8.64 -13.27
C CYS A 185 -15.39 -9.19 -14.44
N PRO A 186 -16.00 -9.45 -15.60
CA PRO A 186 -15.28 -10.00 -16.75
C PRO A 186 -14.27 -9.02 -17.32
N ALA A 187 -14.56 -7.73 -17.28
CA ALA A 187 -13.67 -6.67 -17.72
C ALA A 187 -13.98 -5.35 -16.99
N GLU A 188 -12.97 -4.54 -16.78
CA GLU A 188 -13.07 -3.20 -16.22
C GLU A 188 -12.14 -2.27 -16.98
N VAL A 189 -12.62 -1.07 -17.32
CA VAL A 189 -11.86 -0.06 -18.06
C VAL A 189 -11.95 1.27 -17.34
N PHE A 190 -10.81 1.94 -17.18
CA PHE A 190 -10.70 3.30 -16.67
C PHE A 190 -10.19 4.22 -17.78
N ALA A 191 -10.96 5.25 -18.11
CA ALA A 191 -10.53 6.28 -19.03
C ALA A 191 -9.53 7.23 -18.36
N THR A 192 -8.41 7.47 -19.02
CA THR A 192 -7.40 8.43 -18.60
C THR A 192 -7.02 9.33 -19.78
N PRO A 193 -6.57 10.57 -19.56
CA PRO A 193 -6.10 11.46 -20.62
C PRO A 193 -4.71 11.03 -21.13
N SER A 194 -4.59 9.77 -21.54
CA SER A 194 -3.36 9.18 -22.06
C SER A 194 -3.56 8.65 -23.47
N GLN A 195 -2.53 8.74 -24.29
CA GLN A 195 -2.52 8.18 -25.65
C GLN A 195 -2.09 6.70 -25.68
N VAL A 196 -1.77 6.13 -24.54
CA VAL A 196 -1.34 4.75 -24.39
C VAL A 196 -2.17 4.03 -23.35
N ASN A 197 -2.27 2.71 -23.47
CA ASN A 197 -3.00 1.88 -22.54
C ASN A 197 -2.07 1.14 -21.57
N TYR A 198 -2.67 0.66 -20.49
CA TYR A 198 -2.08 -0.26 -19.54
C TYR A 198 -3.05 -1.43 -19.41
N VAL A 199 -2.65 -2.60 -19.86
CA VAL A 199 -3.52 -3.78 -19.92
C VAL A 199 -3.07 -4.79 -18.89
N GLY A 200 -4.00 -5.37 -18.14
CA GLY A 200 -3.69 -6.41 -17.19
C GLY A 200 -4.71 -7.53 -17.16
N LYS A 201 -4.23 -8.73 -16.91
CA LYS A 201 -5.04 -9.94 -16.71
C LYS A 201 -4.39 -10.81 -15.65
N GLY A 202 -5.17 -11.48 -14.83
CA GLY A 202 -4.62 -12.32 -13.78
C GLY A 202 -5.61 -13.31 -13.22
N CYS A 203 -5.09 -14.20 -12.39
CA CYS A 203 -5.85 -15.18 -11.61
C CYS A 203 -5.15 -15.45 -10.27
N ASN A 204 -5.81 -16.16 -9.38
CA ASN A 204 -5.17 -16.69 -8.18
C ASN A 204 -4.87 -18.18 -8.38
N LEU A 205 -3.59 -18.51 -8.53
CA LEU A 205 -3.16 -19.88 -8.79
C LEU A 205 -3.42 -20.81 -7.60
N TYR A 206 -3.36 -20.30 -6.36
CA TYR A 206 -3.63 -21.13 -5.17
C TYR A 206 -5.10 -21.51 -5.09
N ALA A 207 -6.00 -20.58 -5.43
CA ALA A 207 -7.43 -20.89 -5.53
C ALA A 207 -7.75 -21.93 -6.63
N LEU A 208 -6.86 -22.06 -7.63
CA LEU A 208 -6.94 -23.10 -8.68
C LEU A 208 -6.24 -24.41 -8.28
N GLY A 209 -5.78 -24.52 -7.02
CA GLY A 209 -5.14 -25.74 -6.51
C GLY A 209 -3.63 -25.85 -6.78
N TRP A 210 -3.01 -24.85 -7.42
CA TRP A 210 -1.57 -24.86 -7.65
C TRP A 210 -0.81 -24.58 -6.34
N LYS A 211 0.32 -25.25 -6.15
CA LYS A 211 1.20 -25.07 -5.00
C LYS A 211 2.52 -24.44 -5.43
N PHE A 212 3.02 -23.49 -4.65
CA PHE A 212 4.27 -22.81 -4.94
C PHE A 212 5.44 -23.80 -5.00
N SER A 213 6.25 -23.64 -6.04
CA SER A 213 7.57 -24.29 -6.13
C SER A 213 8.59 -23.30 -6.69
N GLY A 214 9.87 -23.51 -6.42
CA GLY A 214 10.95 -22.67 -6.95
C GLY A 214 11.00 -22.62 -8.48
N ALA A 215 10.51 -23.65 -9.16
CA ALA A 215 10.40 -23.69 -10.61
C ALA A 215 9.53 -22.56 -11.18
N ALA A 216 8.54 -22.07 -10.41
CA ALA A 216 7.72 -20.95 -10.81
C ALA A 216 8.54 -19.69 -11.16
N GLN A 217 9.60 -19.42 -10.43
CA GLN A 217 10.46 -18.26 -10.69
C GLN A 217 11.18 -18.37 -12.03
N VAL A 218 11.58 -19.57 -12.41
CA VAL A 218 12.21 -19.85 -13.70
C VAL A 218 11.17 -19.67 -14.82
N ILE A 219 9.97 -20.21 -14.65
CA ILE A 219 8.86 -20.09 -15.61
C ILE A 219 8.48 -18.60 -15.80
N LEU A 220 8.34 -17.85 -14.72
CA LEU A 220 8.04 -16.42 -14.78
C LEU A 220 9.09 -15.64 -15.56
N ARG A 221 10.37 -15.96 -15.36
CA ARG A 221 11.45 -15.33 -16.10
C ARG A 221 11.38 -15.70 -17.59
N TYR A 222 11.14 -16.97 -17.91
CA TYR A 222 10.98 -17.45 -19.28
C TYR A 222 9.80 -16.78 -19.99
N LEU A 223 8.62 -16.73 -19.35
CA LEU A 223 7.45 -16.05 -19.88
C LEU A 223 7.72 -14.58 -20.15
N ARG A 224 8.30 -13.87 -19.18
CA ARG A 224 8.57 -12.43 -19.30
C ARG A 224 9.61 -12.09 -20.37
N MET A 225 10.70 -12.87 -20.48
CA MET A 225 11.83 -12.56 -21.36
C MET A 225 11.72 -13.25 -22.71
N GLY A 226 10.82 -14.21 -22.86
CA GLY A 226 10.56 -14.94 -24.11
C GLY A 226 9.17 -14.61 -24.66
N TYR A 227 8.18 -15.44 -24.36
CA TYR A 227 6.86 -15.38 -24.98
C TYR A 227 6.17 -13.99 -24.88
N LEU A 228 6.07 -13.44 -23.69
CA LEU A 228 5.40 -12.13 -23.51
C LEU A 228 6.20 -11.00 -24.16
N TRP A 229 7.52 -11.07 -24.07
CA TRP A 229 8.39 -10.09 -24.75
C TRP A 229 8.15 -10.07 -26.25
N ASP A 230 8.14 -11.24 -26.89
CA ASP A 230 7.95 -11.35 -28.33
C ASP A 230 6.52 -10.99 -28.75
N SER A 231 5.51 -11.48 -28.03
CA SER A 231 4.11 -11.32 -28.42
C SER A 231 3.57 -9.92 -28.12
N VAL A 232 3.86 -9.37 -26.94
CA VAL A 232 3.26 -8.11 -26.46
C VAL A 232 4.14 -6.92 -26.81
N ARG A 233 5.46 -7.04 -26.63
CA ARG A 233 6.36 -5.92 -26.89
C ARG A 233 6.80 -5.87 -28.35
N VAL A 234 7.43 -6.93 -28.88
CA VAL A 234 8.04 -6.90 -30.22
C VAL A 234 6.97 -6.85 -31.30
N LYS A 235 5.99 -7.76 -31.24
CA LYS A 235 4.91 -7.84 -32.24
C LYS A 235 3.76 -6.91 -31.92
N GLY A 236 3.37 -6.77 -30.63
CA GLY A 236 2.25 -5.96 -30.18
C GLY A 236 2.55 -4.47 -30.06
N GLY A 237 3.83 -4.06 -30.00
CA GLY A 237 4.26 -2.67 -29.93
C GLY A 237 4.22 -2.04 -28.53
N ALA A 238 3.91 -2.79 -27.47
CA ALA A 238 3.96 -2.27 -26.11
C ALA A 238 5.42 -1.90 -25.73
N TYR A 239 5.57 -0.84 -24.94
CA TYR A 239 6.90 -0.45 -24.45
C TYR A 239 7.48 -1.45 -23.46
N GLY A 240 6.64 -2.12 -22.69
CA GLY A 240 7.05 -3.15 -21.76
C GLY A 240 5.92 -4.12 -21.40
N VAL A 241 6.32 -5.29 -20.91
CA VAL A 241 5.42 -6.32 -20.42
C VAL A 241 6.04 -7.00 -19.20
N SER A 242 5.20 -7.41 -18.29
CA SER A 242 5.63 -8.12 -17.08
C SER A 242 4.61 -9.16 -16.66
N CYS A 243 5.06 -10.20 -15.99
CA CYS A 243 4.20 -11.10 -15.22
C CYS A 243 4.80 -11.27 -13.82
N ARG A 244 3.93 -11.33 -12.83
CA ARG A 244 4.32 -11.47 -11.43
C ARG A 244 3.47 -12.54 -10.75
N LEU A 245 4.07 -13.24 -9.81
CA LEU A 245 3.42 -14.17 -8.92
C LEU A 245 3.69 -13.76 -7.47
N GLY A 246 2.64 -13.46 -6.74
CA GLY A 246 2.70 -13.27 -5.29
C GLY A 246 2.99 -14.60 -4.59
N ARG A 247 4.17 -14.72 -3.98
CA ARG A 247 4.59 -15.98 -3.35
C ARG A 247 3.71 -16.40 -2.18
N SER A 248 3.28 -15.44 -1.35
CA SER A 248 2.39 -15.69 -0.21
C SER A 248 0.91 -15.74 -0.61
N THR A 249 0.53 -15.01 -1.67
CA THR A 249 -0.87 -14.78 -2.04
C THR A 249 -1.36 -15.64 -3.20
N GLY A 250 -0.46 -16.16 -4.04
CA GLY A 250 -0.83 -16.93 -5.24
C GLY A 250 -1.36 -16.07 -6.41
N ASN A 251 -1.41 -14.75 -6.26
CA ASN A 251 -1.86 -13.87 -7.34
C ASN A 251 -0.85 -13.88 -8.49
N PHE A 252 -1.27 -14.38 -9.64
CA PHE A 252 -0.52 -14.31 -10.89
C PHE A 252 -1.14 -13.23 -11.77
N VAL A 253 -0.37 -12.22 -12.13
CA VAL A 253 -0.84 -11.07 -12.90
C VAL A 253 0.15 -10.73 -14.00
N CYS A 254 -0.35 -10.65 -15.24
CA CYS A 254 0.35 -10.11 -16.39
C CYS A 254 -0.08 -8.65 -16.60
N THR A 255 0.88 -7.77 -16.92
CA THR A 255 0.60 -6.36 -17.23
C THR A 255 1.45 -5.87 -18.38
N SER A 256 0.88 -5.01 -19.24
CA SER A 256 1.62 -4.25 -20.24
C SER A 256 1.81 -2.79 -19.83
N TYR A 257 2.80 -2.16 -20.42
CA TYR A 257 3.17 -0.78 -20.16
C TYR A 257 3.25 0.00 -21.47
N ARG A 258 2.50 1.11 -21.56
CA ARG A 258 2.37 1.95 -22.75
C ARG A 258 2.06 1.11 -23.99
N ASP A 259 0.91 0.48 -23.96
CA ASP A 259 0.47 -0.53 -24.91
C ASP A 259 -0.51 0.07 -25.95
N PRO A 260 -0.19 0.01 -27.24
CA PRO A 260 -1.11 0.45 -28.28
C PRO A 260 -2.16 -0.61 -28.67
N ASN A 261 -1.98 -1.88 -28.27
CA ASN A 261 -2.74 -3.02 -28.77
C ASN A 261 -3.45 -3.82 -27.66
N VAL A 262 -4.55 -3.27 -27.15
CA VAL A 262 -5.29 -3.87 -26.03
C VAL A 262 -5.76 -5.30 -26.34
N SER A 263 -6.41 -5.51 -27.48
CA SER A 263 -7.02 -6.82 -27.83
C SER A 263 -5.96 -7.90 -28.05
N GLY A 264 -4.90 -7.59 -28.80
CA GLY A 264 -3.80 -8.51 -29.03
C GLY A 264 -3.05 -8.88 -27.74
N THR A 265 -2.91 -7.92 -26.85
CA THR A 265 -2.27 -8.13 -25.54
C THR A 265 -3.11 -9.02 -24.64
N ILE A 266 -4.44 -8.83 -24.60
CA ILE A 266 -5.34 -9.71 -23.83
C ILE A 266 -5.26 -11.14 -24.36
N SER A 267 -5.27 -11.32 -25.69
CA SER A 267 -5.12 -12.64 -26.32
C SER A 267 -3.75 -13.29 -26.07
N ALA A 268 -2.71 -12.48 -25.92
CA ALA A 268 -1.37 -13.00 -25.57
C ALA A 268 -1.27 -13.44 -24.10
N TYR A 269 -2.17 -12.97 -23.24
CA TYR A 269 -2.24 -13.39 -21.84
C TYR A 269 -3.05 -14.69 -21.64
N ASP A 270 -3.84 -15.12 -22.62
CA ASP A 270 -4.56 -16.40 -22.66
C ASP A 270 -3.61 -17.55 -23.02
#